data_6a7eb05ca8f33f3a896b57557db12975
#
_entry.id   6a7eb05ca8f33f3a896b57557db12975
#
_cell.length_a   1.000
_cell.length_b   1.000
_cell.length_c   1.000
_cell.angle_alpha   90.00
_cell.angle_beta   90.00
_cell.angle_gamma   90.00
#
_symmetry.space_group_name_H-M   'P 1'
#
loop_
_entity.id
_entity.type
_entity.pdbx_description
1 polymer ?
#
loop_
_entity_poly.entity_id
_entity_poly.type
_entity_poly.pdbx_seq_one_letter_code
_entity_poly.pdbx_strand_id
1 'polypeptide(L)'
;SSIMPQKKNPDIAELARGKSGRVIGDLTGLLATLKGLPTAYARDLQEDKEAVFDQVDTLEVLLPAFTGMVRTMHFDGDRLEEEAPTGFALATDIAEWLVKNGGPFRHAHELSGACVKLAEGRGQELWDLTDNDFIETFAAFLPADKAPGVREVLSSHGSVDSRNGKGGTAYGRVREQIADAKAEVEELKLFPASTSDGSAYKAPGTF
;
A
#
# COMPACT_ATOMS: atom_id res chain seq x y z
N SER A 1 -9.71 -8.30 -23.99
CA SER A 1 -10.09 -9.27 -25.00
C SER A 1 -10.66 -8.59 -26.23
N SER A 2 -10.13 -8.89 -27.41
CA SER A 2 -10.57 -8.26 -28.68
C SER A 2 -12.03 -8.62 -29.06
N ILE A 3 -12.58 -9.66 -28.44
CA ILE A 3 -13.96 -10.11 -28.65
C ILE A 3 -15.00 -9.36 -27.80
N MET A 4 -14.53 -8.65 -26.77
CA MET A 4 -15.39 -7.91 -25.83
C MET A 4 -15.09 -6.40 -25.94
N PRO A 5 -15.78 -5.65 -26.81
CA PRO A 5 -15.47 -4.24 -27.03
C PRO A 5 -15.70 -3.35 -25.80
N GLN A 6 -16.51 -3.81 -24.85
CA GLN A 6 -16.78 -3.10 -23.58
C GLN A 6 -15.71 -3.35 -22.51
N LYS A 7 -14.85 -4.37 -22.68
CA LYS A 7 -13.86 -4.72 -21.67
C LYS A 7 -12.71 -3.72 -21.69
N LYS A 8 -12.39 -3.18 -20.55
CA LYS A 8 -11.22 -2.34 -20.28
C LYS A 8 -10.30 -3.07 -19.32
N ASN A 9 -9.02 -3.17 -19.68
CA ASN A 9 -7.98 -3.76 -18.82
C ASN A 9 -7.03 -2.65 -18.34
N PRO A 10 -6.45 -2.76 -17.17
CA PRO A 10 -5.40 -1.86 -16.70
C PRO A 10 -4.04 -2.24 -17.34
N ASP A 11 -3.96 -2.25 -18.66
CA ASP A 11 -2.84 -2.81 -19.43
C ASP A 11 -1.48 -2.22 -19.02
N ILE A 12 -1.41 -0.90 -18.76
CA ILE A 12 -0.16 -0.25 -18.36
C ILE A 12 0.30 -0.75 -16.98
N ALA A 13 -0.62 -0.90 -16.03
CA ALA A 13 -0.30 -1.42 -14.70
C ALA A 13 0.15 -2.89 -14.77
N GLU A 14 -0.52 -3.69 -15.58
CA GLU A 14 -0.17 -5.10 -15.80
C GLU A 14 1.20 -5.26 -16.45
N LEU A 15 1.47 -4.49 -17.52
CA LEU A 15 2.75 -4.50 -18.21
C LEU A 15 3.88 -3.95 -17.34
N ALA A 16 3.63 -2.92 -16.52
CA ALA A 16 4.60 -2.42 -15.55
C ALA A 16 5.00 -3.50 -14.55
N ARG A 17 4.03 -4.21 -13.99
CA ARG A 17 4.28 -5.35 -13.11
C ARG A 17 5.04 -6.48 -13.79
N GLY A 18 4.70 -6.80 -15.04
CA GLY A 18 5.41 -7.80 -15.84
C GLY A 18 6.86 -7.41 -16.11
N LYS A 19 7.08 -6.15 -16.51
CA LYS A 19 8.43 -5.62 -16.81
C LYS A 19 9.32 -5.51 -15.57
N SER A 20 8.77 -5.35 -14.38
CA SER A 20 9.55 -5.38 -13.13
C SER A 20 10.30 -6.71 -12.95
N GLY A 21 9.70 -7.83 -13.37
CA GLY A 21 10.36 -9.13 -13.36
C GLY A 21 11.58 -9.18 -14.29
N ARG A 22 11.49 -8.54 -15.47
CA ARG A 22 12.63 -8.42 -16.41
C ARG A 22 13.77 -7.62 -15.78
N VAL A 23 13.48 -6.46 -15.22
CA VAL A 23 14.50 -5.60 -14.56
C VAL A 23 15.17 -6.33 -13.38
N ILE A 24 14.41 -7.07 -12.57
CA ILE A 24 14.96 -7.90 -11.50
C ILE A 24 15.87 -9.01 -12.06
N GLY A 25 15.47 -9.61 -13.17
CA GLY A 25 16.27 -10.62 -13.87
C GLY A 25 17.61 -10.10 -14.35
N ASP A 26 17.62 -8.94 -14.98
CA ASP A 26 18.85 -8.26 -15.46
C ASP A 26 19.79 -7.92 -14.30
N LEU A 27 19.25 -7.36 -13.20
CA LEU A 27 20.02 -7.08 -12.00
C LEU A 27 20.64 -8.36 -11.42
N THR A 28 19.85 -9.44 -11.37
CA THR A 28 20.32 -10.74 -10.87
C THR A 28 21.43 -11.31 -11.75
N GLY A 29 21.28 -11.20 -13.07
CA GLY A 29 22.29 -11.59 -14.05
C GLY A 29 23.60 -10.81 -13.87
N LEU A 30 23.50 -9.49 -13.69
CA LEU A 30 24.66 -8.64 -13.45
C LEU A 30 25.38 -9.01 -12.15
N LEU A 31 24.66 -9.23 -11.06
CA LEU A 31 25.24 -9.68 -9.78
C LEU A 31 25.90 -11.05 -9.92
N ALA A 32 25.31 -11.96 -10.71
CA ALA A 32 25.91 -13.27 -10.98
C ALA A 32 27.21 -13.15 -11.81
N THR A 33 27.28 -12.22 -12.77
CA THR A 33 28.48 -11.93 -13.54
C THR A 33 29.61 -11.42 -12.63
N LEU A 34 29.30 -10.59 -11.64
CA LEU A 34 30.28 -10.10 -10.68
C LEU A 34 30.78 -11.14 -9.68
N LYS A 35 30.06 -12.26 -9.54
CA LYS A 35 30.40 -13.30 -8.55
C LYS A 35 31.70 -14.02 -8.93
N GLY A 36 32.67 -14.01 -8.00
CA GLY A 36 33.90 -14.81 -8.14
C GLY A 36 34.93 -14.23 -9.12
N LEU A 37 34.79 -12.96 -9.51
CA LEU A 37 35.78 -12.29 -10.34
C LEU A 37 37.11 -12.10 -9.58
N PRO A 38 38.28 -12.11 -10.28
CA PRO A 38 39.56 -11.73 -9.70
C PRO A 38 39.59 -10.24 -9.34
N THR A 39 40.54 -9.82 -8.53
CA THR A 39 40.73 -8.45 -8.08
C THR A 39 41.25 -7.47 -9.14
N ALA A 40 41.27 -7.86 -10.39
CA ALA A 40 41.63 -7.04 -11.52
C ALA A 40 40.49 -6.98 -12.55
N TYR A 41 40.56 -6.07 -13.52
CA TYR A 41 39.59 -6.00 -14.60
C TYR A 41 39.56 -7.32 -15.38
N ALA A 42 38.38 -7.95 -15.44
CA ALA A 42 38.15 -9.17 -16.21
C ALA A 42 37.17 -8.90 -17.37
N ARG A 43 37.37 -9.61 -18.50
CA ARG A 43 36.48 -9.44 -19.69
C ARG A 43 35.06 -9.89 -19.46
N ASP A 44 34.79 -10.67 -18.42
CA ASP A 44 33.45 -11.00 -17.93
C ASP A 44 32.57 -9.76 -17.75
N LEU A 45 33.19 -8.63 -17.36
CA LEU A 45 32.49 -7.35 -17.19
C LEU A 45 32.03 -6.70 -18.52
N GLN A 46 32.30 -7.31 -19.67
CA GLN A 46 31.72 -6.87 -20.94
C GLN A 46 30.23 -7.21 -21.03
N GLU A 47 29.76 -8.20 -20.25
CA GLU A 47 28.36 -8.60 -20.18
C GLU A 47 27.49 -7.63 -19.36
N ASP A 48 28.08 -6.63 -18.71
CA ASP A 48 27.34 -5.63 -17.91
C ASP A 48 26.43 -4.74 -18.77
N LYS A 49 26.86 -4.44 -20.00
CA LYS A 49 26.26 -3.43 -20.85
C LYS A 49 24.90 -3.81 -21.39
N GLU A 50 24.72 -5.07 -21.80
CA GLU A 50 23.44 -5.53 -22.36
C GLU A 50 22.33 -5.43 -21.33
N ALA A 51 22.58 -5.90 -20.08
CA ALA A 51 21.61 -5.83 -19.01
C ALA A 51 21.25 -4.39 -18.63
N VAL A 52 22.26 -3.49 -18.58
CA VAL A 52 22.02 -2.07 -18.26
C VAL A 52 21.25 -1.36 -19.37
N PHE A 53 21.61 -1.58 -20.63
CA PHE A 53 20.94 -0.95 -21.78
C PHE A 53 19.49 -1.43 -21.89
N ASP A 54 19.24 -2.73 -21.70
CA ASP A 54 17.88 -3.27 -21.70
C ASP A 54 17.00 -2.66 -20.60
N GLN A 55 17.58 -2.42 -19.42
CA GLN A 55 16.86 -1.73 -18.32
C GLN A 55 16.54 -0.29 -18.68
N VAL A 56 17.50 0.46 -19.24
CA VAL A 56 17.30 1.86 -19.67
C VAL A 56 16.19 1.92 -20.71
N ASP A 57 16.28 1.15 -21.79
CA ASP A 57 15.29 1.11 -22.86
C ASP A 57 13.89 0.75 -22.33
N THR A 58 13.83 -0.22 -21.40
CA THR A 58 12.58 -0.62 -20.75
C THR A 58 11.98 0.52 -19.93
N LEU A 59 12.80 1.23 -19.14
CA LEU A 59 12.34 2.32 -18.28
C LEU A 59 11.99 3.58 -19.09
N GLU A 60 12.70 3.89 -20.17
CA GLU A 60 12.38 5.04 -21.04
C GLU A 60 10.97 4.94 -21.65
N VAL A 61 10.50 3.73 -21.94
CA VAL A 61 9.13 3.51 -22.42
C VAL A 61 8.13 3.41 -21.29
N LEU A 62 8.49 2.70 -20.23
CA LEU A 62 7.58 2.38 -19.13
C LEU A 62 7.21 3.61 -18.28
N LEU A 63 8.20 4.43 -17.90
CA LEU A 63 8.00 5.55 -16.98
C LEU A 63 7.05 6.63 -17.55
N PRO A 64 7.17 7.08 -18.80
CA PRO A 64 6.21 8.01 -19.38
C PRO A 64 4.79 7.44 -19.46
N ALA A 65 4.64 6.17 -19.86
CA ALA A 65 3.34 5.51 -19.93
C ALA A 65 2.69 5.38 -18.53
N PHE A 66 3.47 4.96 -17.54
CA PHE A 66 3.01 4.84 -16.15
C PHE A 66 2.64 6.21 -15.56
N THR A 67 3.46 7.23 -15.83
CA THR A 67 3.17 8.62 -15.43
C THR A 67 1.85 9.11 -16.03
N GLY A 68 1.61 8.83 -17.32
CA GLY A 68 0.35 9.15 -17.99
C GLY A 68 -0.85 8.46 -17.33
N MET A 69 -0.71 7.18 -17.00
CA MET A 69 -1.74 6.42 -16.29
C MET A 69 -2.08 7.05 -14.94
N VAL A 70 -1.06 7.34 -14.11
CA VAL A 70 -1.27 7.94 -12.78
C VAL A 70 -1.91 9.33 -12.89
N ARG A 71 -1.49 10.14 -13.87
CA ARG A 71 -2.04 11.49 -14.09
C ARG A 71 -3.52 11.49 -14.49
N THR A 72 -3.97 10.45 -15.18
CA THR A 72 -5.35 10.34 -15.67
C THR A 72 -6.23 9.43 -14.81
N MET A 73 -5.69 8.90 -13.72
CA MET A 73 -6.42 8.04 -12.79
C MET A 73 -7.48 8.84 -12.03
N HIS A 74 -8.68 8.29 -11.97
CA HIS A 74 -9.78 8.81 -11.17
C HIS A 74 -10.22 7.74 -10.17
N PHE A 75 -10.52 8.19 -8.95
CA PHE A 75 -11.13 7.37 -7.92
C PHE A 75 -12.57 7.79 -7.73
N ASP A 76 -13.48 6.83 -7.75
CA ASP A 76 -14.87 7.03 -7.34
C ASP A 76 -14.94 6.97 -5.81
N GLY A 77 -14.67 8.12 -5.18
CA GLY A 77 -14.54 8.23 -3.73
C GLY A 77 -15.83 7.86 -3.00
N ASP A 78 -16.97 8.32 -3.50
CA ASP A 78 -18.27 8.07 -2.89
C ASP A 78 -18.60 6.57 -2.87
N ARG A 79 -18.39 5.91 -4.00
CA ARG A 79 -18.59 4.47 -4.09
C ARG A 79 -17.61 3.67 -3.23
N LEU A 80 -16.35 4.09 -3.16
CA LEU A 80 -15.36 3.44 -2.30
C LEU A 80 -15.74 3.58 -0.82
N GLU A 81 -16.25 4.74 -0.40
CA GLU A 81 -16.70 4.97 0.97
C GLU A 81 -17.92 4.11 1.33
N GLU A 82 -18.86 3.98 0.40
CA GLU A 82 -20.09 3.19 0.58
C GLU A 82 -19.79 1.69 0.64
N GLU A 83 -18.98 1.18 -0.27
CA GLU A 83 -18.74 -0.26 -0.43
C GLU A 83 -17.69 -0.83 0.54
N ALA A 84 -16.69 -0.03 0.95
CA ALA A 84 -15.57 -0.50 1.74
C ALA A 84 -15.95 -1.14 3.08
N PRO A 85 -16.95 -0.66 3.85
CA PRO A 85 -17.29 -1.23 5.16
C PRO A 85 -18.21 -2.44 5.07
N THR A 86 -18.77 -2.76 3.90
CA THR A 86 -19.80 -3.80 3.73
C THR A 86 -19.27 -5.22 3.98
N GLY A 87 -20.17 -6.16 4.23
CA GLY A 87 -19.84 -7.57 4.40
C GLY A 87 -19.03 -7.85 5.66
N PHE A 88 -19.30 -7.13 6.74
CA PHE A 88 -18.59 -7.24 8.01
C PHE A 88 -17.09 -6.91 7.96
N ALA A 89 -16.64 -6.14 6.98
CA ALA A 89 -15.24 -5.75 6.84
C ALA A 89 -14.69 -5.04 8.10
N LEU A 90 -15.55 -4.33 8.84
CA LEU A 90 -15.22 -3.63 10.08
C LEU A 90 -15.08 -4.54 11.32
N ALA A 91 -15.25 -5.85 11.19
CA ALA A 91 -15.10 -6.77 12.32
C ALA A 91 -13.68 -6.73 12.93
N THR A 92 -12.66 -6.57 12.08
CA THR A 92 -11.27 -6.42 12.54
C THR A 92 -11.10 -5.14 13.35
N ASP A 93 -11.79 -4.06 12.98
CA ASP A 93 -11.75 -2.78 13.70
C ASP A 93 -12.31 -2.89 15.11
N ILE A 94 -13.41 -3.64 15.28
CA ILE A 94 -13.95 -3.97 16.63
C ILE A 94 -12.90 -4.68 17.47
N ALA A 95 -12.25 -5.72 16.93
CA ALA A 95 -11.25 -6.48 17.65
C ALA A 95 -10.05 -5.60 18.04
N GLU A 96 -9.54 -4.79 17.11
CA GLU A 96 -8.43 -3.86 17.38
C GLU A 96 -8.82 -2.77 18.40
N TRP A 97 -10.03 -2.25 18.32
CA TRP A 97 -10.55 -1.27 19.28
C TRP A 97 -10.60 -1.87 20.68
N LEU A 98 -11.10 -3.09 20.83
CA LEU A 98 -11.13 -3.80 22.12
C LEU A 98 -9.71 -4.02 22.68
N VAL A 99 -8.74 -4.37 21.84
CA VAL A 99 -7.33 -4.50 22.26
C VAL A 99 -6.76 -3.16 22.74
N LYS A 100 -7.02 -2.08 22.02
CA LYS A 100 -6.62 -0.71 22.43
C LYS A 100 -7.24 -0.31 23.79
N ASN A 101 -8.40 -0.85 24.10
CA ASN A 101 -9.05 -0.66 25.40
C ASN A 101 -8.64 -1.69 26.48
N GLY A 102 -7.54 -2.41 26.27
CA GLY A 102 -6.89 -3.29 27.24
C GLY A 102 -7.27 -4.76 27.16
N GLY A 103 -8.02 -5.18 26.12
CA GLY A 103 -8.41 -6.58 25.91
C GLY A 103 -7.30 -7.48 25.40
N PRO A 104 -7.18 -8.72 25.90
CA PRO A 104 -6.35 -9.72 25.24
C PRO A 104 -6.87 -9.99 23.83
N PHE A 105 -5.97 -10.08 22.85
CA PHE A 105 -6.35 -10.25 21.43
C PHE A 105 -7.34 -11.41 21.18
N ARG A 106 -7.12 -12.57 21.80
CA ARG A 106 -8.01 -13.73 21.64
C ARG A 106 -9.44 -13.40 22.06
N HIS A 107 -9.61 -12.75 23.20
CA HIS A 107 -10.92 -12.36 23.71
C HIS A 107 -11.57 -11.27 22.84
N ALA A 108 -10.80 -10.29 22.41
CA ALA A 108 -11.27 -9.27 21.49
C ALA A 108 -11.77 -9.87 20.16
N HIS A 109 -11.06 -10.87 19.63
CA HIS A 109 -11.49 -11.60 18.43
C HIS A 109 -12.79 -12.37 18.64
N GLU A 110 -12.95 -13.04 19.78
CA GLU A 110 -14.19 -13.75 20.12
C GLU A 110 -15.39 -12.81 20.24
N LEU A 111 -15.20 -11.64 20.88
CA LEU A 111 -16.25 -10.62 21.04
C LEU A 111 -16.61 -9.97 19.69
N SER A 112 -15.63 -9.69 18.85
CA SER A 112 -15.87 -9.21 17.49
C SER A 112 -16.67 -10.24 16.68
N GLY A 113 -16.31 -11.51 16.75
CA GLY A 113 -17.05 -12.60 16.12
C GLY A 113 -18.49 -12.74 16.65
N ALA A 114 -18.73 -12.44 17.93
CA ALA A 114 -20.07 -12.40 18.50
C ALA A 114 -20.91 -11.25 17.90
N CYS A 115 -20.32 -10.07 17.69
CA CYS A 115 -20.99 -8.96 16.99
C CYS A 115 -21.36 -9.35 15.56
N VAL A 116 -20.43 -9.97 14.80
CA VAL A 116 -20.71 -10.45 13.44
C VAL A 116 -21.88 -11.42 13.43
N LYS A 117 -21.85 -12.43 14.30
CA LYS A 117 -22.92 -13.43 14.39
C LYS A 117 -24.28 -12.80 14.72
N LEU A 118 -24.28 -11.79 15.59
CA LEU A 118 -25.51 -11.08 15.97
C LEU A 118 -26.07 -10.28 14.78
N ALA A 119 -25.20 -9.53 14.07
CA ALA A 119 -25.60 -8.75 12.91
C ALA A 119 -26.08 -9.64 11.77
N GLU A 120 -25.33 -10.70 11.45
CA GLU A 120 -25.69 -11.70 10.43
C GLU A 120 -27.05 -12.35 10.72
N GLY A 121 -27.29 -12.75 11.98
CA GLY A 121 -28.56 -13.35 12.39
C GLY A 121 -29.77 -12.43 12.27
N ARG A 122 -29.55 -11.11 12.19
CA ARG A 122 -30.58 -10.08 12.00
C ARG A 122 -30.64 -9.54 10.56
N GLY A 123 -29.75 -9.95 9.68
CA GLY A 123 -29.63 -9.40 8.33
C GLY A 123 -29.22 -7.92 8.34
N GLN A 124 -28.34 -7.53 9.27
CA GLN A 124 -27.85 -6.18 9.50
C GLN A 124 -26.34 -6.14 9.31
N GLU A 125 -25.78 -4.94 9.09
CA GLU A 125 -24.35 -4.69 9.15
C GLU A 125 -23.92 -4.34 10.59
N LEU A 126 -22.60 -4.30 10.84
CA LEU A 126 -22.07 -4.05 12.19
C LEU A 126 -22.43 -2.66 12.73
N TRP A 127 -22.54 -1.67 11.87
CA TRP A 127 -22.92 -0.30 12.27
C TRP A 127 -24.40 -0.15 12.63
N ASP A 128 -25.26 -1.10 12.23
CA ASP A 128 -26.68 -1.11 12.56
C ASP A 128 -26.96 -1.67 13.96
N LEU A 129 -25.99 -2.33 14.59
CA LEU A 129 -26.12 -2.83 15.95
C LEU A 129 -26.33 -1.66 16.91
N THR A 130 -27.20 -1.87 17.90
CA THR A 130 -27.53 -0.85 18.92
C THR A 130 -26.42 -0.76 19.97
N ASP A 131 -26.41 0.35 20.74
CA ASP A 131 -25.48 0.49 21.86
C ASP A 131 -25.70 -0.62 22.90
N ASN A 132 -26.94 -1.04 23.12
CA ASN A 132 -27.25 -2.17 24.01
C ASN A 132 -26.63 -3.48 23.52
N ASP A 133 -26.59 -3.73 22.21
CA ASP A 133 -25.95 -4.93 21.67
C ASP A 133 -24.45 -4.96 22.01
N PHE A 134 -23.77 -3.83 21.91
CA PHE A 134 -22.37 -3.72 22.31
C PHE A 134 -22.18 -3.81 23.82
N ILE A 135 -23.06 -3.19 24.62
CA ILE A 135 -23.02 -3.27 26.07
C ILE A 135 -23.17 -4.73 26.54
N GLU A 136 -24.14 -5.45 26.01
CA GLU A 136 -24.38 -6.85 26.35
C GLU A 136 -23.23 -7.75 25.88
N THR A 137 -22.76 -7.56 24.63
CA THR A 137 -21.67 -8.37 24.04
C THR A 137 -20.36 -8.19 24.79
N PHE A 138 -20.06 -6.96 25.24
CA PHE A 138 -18.79 -6.64 25.90
C PHE A 138 -18.89 -6.65 27.43
N ALA A 139 -20.04 -7.00 28.02
CA ALA A 139 -20.30 -6.87 29.46
C ALA A 139 -19.26 -7.55 30.36
N ALA A 140 -18.68 -8.66 29.92
CA ALA A 140 -17.64 -9.36 30.67
C ALA A 140 -16.25 -8.67 30.61
N PHE A 141 -16.09 -7.70 29.72
CA PHE A 141 -14.80 -7.09 29.44
C PHE A 141 -14.76 -5.58 29.67
N LEU A 142 -15.82 -4.86 29.27
CA LEU A 142 -15.89 -3.41 29.34
C LEU A 142 -17.05 -2.92 30.23
N PRO A 143 -16.89 -1.80 30.96
CA PRO A 143 -18.00 -1.10 31.58
C PRO A 143 -19.02 -0.65 30.52
N ALA A 144 -20.32 -0.67 30.90
CA ALA A 144 -21.41 -0.34 30.01
C ALA A 144 -21.32 1.05 29.37
N ASP A 145 -20.78 2.03 30.10
CA ASP A 145 -20.58 3.40 29.60
C ASP A 145 -19.50 3.53 28.54
N LYS A 146 -18.58 2.55 28.42
CA LYS A 146 -17.48 2.55 27.45
C LYS A 146 -17.80 1.77 26.16
N ALA A 147 -18.67 0.76 26.25
CA ALA A 147 -18.96 -0.13 25.11
C ALA A 147 -19.42 0.61 23.84
N PRO A 148 -20.30 1.65 23.92
CA PRO A 148 -20.72 2.41 22.75
C PRO A 148 -19.57 3.15 22.01
N GLY A 149 -18.42 3.36 22.66
CA GLY A 149 -17.24 3.96 22.05
C GLY A 149 -16.70 3.19 20.83
N VAL A 150 -17.06 1.91 20.68
CA VAL A 150 -16.72 1.12 19.50
C VAL A 150 -17.25 1.73 18.19
N ARG A 151 -18.29 2.56 18.25
CA ARG A 151 -18.85 3.24 17.08
C ARG A 151 -17.87 4.14 16.36
N GLU A 152 -16.83 4.62 17.05
CA GLU A 152 -15.80 5.44 16.43
C GLU A 152 -15.06 4.76 15.27
N VAL A 153 -15.01 3.42 15.27
CA VAL A 153 -14.36 2.61 14.25
C VAL A 153 -15.34 1.93 13.27
N LEU A 154 -16.65 2.11 13.46
CA LEU A 154 -17.70 1.47 12.65
C LEU A 154 -18.13 2.32 11.45
N SER A 155 -17.16 2.86 10.75
CA SER A 155 -17.34 3.55 9.47
C SER A 155 -16.06 3.47 8.66
N SER A 156 -16.10 3.68 7.35
CA SER A 156 -14.92 3.77 6.49
C SER A 156 -13.92 4.78 7.04
N HIS A 157 -14.40 5.96 7.42
CA HIS A 157 -13.58 7.04 7.98
C HIS A 157 -12.93 6.64 9.31
N GLY A 158 -13.71 6.12 10.25
CA GLY A 158 -13.22 5.70 11.58
C GLY A 158 -12.23 4.53 11.48
N SER A 159 -12.50 3.56 10.61
CA SER A 159 -11.58 2.44 10.33
C SER A 159 -10.23 2.95 9.84
N VAL A 160 -10.22 3.79 8.80
CA VAL A 160 -9.01 4.37 8.22
C VAL A 160 -8.23 5.19 9.25
N ASP A 161 -8.90 6.07 9.99
CA ASP A 161 -8.26 6.97 10.97
C ASP A 161 -7.73 6.24 12.20
N SER A 162 -8.29 5.07 12.52
CA SER A 162 -7.81 4.21 13.60
C SER A 162 -6.38 3.66 13.39
N ARG A 163 -5.90 3.62 12.12
CA ARG A 163 -4.57 3.13 11.74
C ARG A 163 -3.50 4.22 11.85
N ASN A 164 -3.29 4.71 13.08
CA ASN A 164 -2.45 5.86 13.37
C ASN A 164 -0.97 5.51 13.71
N GLY A 165 -0.51 4.32 13.38
CA GLY A 165 0.91 3.96 13.44
C GLY A 165 1.73 4.67 12.36
N LYS A 166 3.06 4.78 12.51
CA LYS A 166 3.95 5.31 11.48
C LYS A 166 3.82 4.48 10.20
N GLY A 167 3.57 5.15 9.06
CA GLY A 167 3.31 4.47 7.78
C GLY A 167 1.88 3.94 7.62
N GLY A 168 1.00 4.18 8.61
CA GLY A 168 -0.40 3.80 8.55
C GLY A 168 -1.25 4.67 7.63
N THR A 169 -2.52 4.31 7.50
CA THR A 169 -3.48 4.94 6.57
C THR A 169 -4.30 6.08 7.19
N ALA A 170 -4.15 6.34 8.52
CA ALA A 170 -4.82 7.48 9.14
C ALA A 170 -4.51 8.79 8.39
N TYR A 171 -5.49 9.67 8.28
CA TYR A 171 -5.35 10.90 7.47
C TYR A 171 -4.14 11.75 7.86
N GLY A 172 -3.81 11.82 9.16
CA GLY A 172 -2.60 12.49 9.64
C GLY A 172 -1.32 11.82 9.12
N ARG A 173 -1.27 10.49 9.16
CA ARG A 173 -0.12 9.71 8.69
C ARG A 173 0.09 9.79 7.19
N VAL A 174 -1.00 9.77 6.42
CA VAL A 174 -0.91 9.94 4.96
C VAL A 174 -0.40 11.35 4.60
N ARG A 175 -0.82 12.40 5.33
CA ARG A 175 -0.29 13.75 5.13
C ARG A 175 1.21 13.82 5.42
N GLU A 176 1.70 13.17 6.48
CA GLU A 176 3.14 13.06 6.78
C GLU A 176 3.88 12.37 5.63
N GLN A 177 3.40 11.22 5.17
CA GLN A 177 3.99 10.48 4.04
C GLN A 177 4.01 11.31 2.75
N ILE A 178 2.96 12.09 2.48
CA ILE A 178 2.93 13.00 1.33
C ILE A 178 3.97 14.11 1.48
N ALA A 179 4.15 14.65 2.68
CA ALA A 179 5.15 15.69 2.94
C ALA A 179 6.57 15.14 2.74
N ASP A 180 6.86 13.95 3.28
CA ASP A 180 8.13 13.26 3.14
C ASP A 180 8.43 12.95 1.67
N ALA A 181 7.47 12.39 0.93
CA ALA A 181 7.61 12.10 -0.49
C ALA A 181 7.85 13.36 -1.34
N LYS A 182 7.18 14.48 -1.01
CA LYS A 182 7.43 15.76 -1.68
C LYS A 182 8.85 16.29 -1.43
N ALA A 183 9.34 16.15 -0.21
CA ALA A 183 10.72 16.56 0.14
C ALA A 183 11.74 15.71 -0.63
N GLU A 184 11.52 14.40 -0.72
CA GLU A 184 12.37 13.49 -1.51
C GLU A 184 12.35 13.82 -3.00
N VAL A 185 11.19 14.15 -3.57
CA VAL A 185 11.09 14.58 -4.98
C VAL A 185 11.87 15.89 -5.23
N GLU A 186 11.81 16.85 -4.30
CA GLU A 186 12.61 18.11 -4.44
C GLU A 186 14.11 17.81 -4.36
N GLU A 187 14.55 16.90 -3.49
CA GLU A 187 15.93 16.48 -3.43
C GLU A 187 16.37 15.81 -4.74
N LEU A 188 15.56 14.91 -5.30
CA LEU A 188 15.84 14.26 -6.58
C LEU A 188 15.96 15.24 -7.74
N LYS A 189 15.25 16.35 -7.75
CA LYS A 189 15.37 17.41 -8.78
C LYS A 189 16.72 18.14 -8.75
N LEU A 190 17.45 18.06 -7.63
CA LEU A 190 18.79 18.63 -7.50
C LEU A 190 19.85 17.76 -8.17
N PHE A 191 19.54 16.50 -8.51
CA PHE A 191 20.44 15.68 -9.33
C PHE A 191 20.49 16.29 -10.73
N PRO A 192 21.68 16.69 -11.20
CA PRO A 192 21.79 17.24 -12.55
C PRO A 192 21.34 16.16 -13.54
N ALA A 193 20.37 16.49 -14.38
CA ALA A 193 20.16 15.75 -15.61
C ALA A 193 21.55 15.62 -16.27
N SER A 194 21.91 14.38 -16.66
CA SER A 194 23.20 14.10 -17.28
C SER A 194 23.55 15.23 -18.24
N THR A 195 24.57 16.02 -17.89
CA THR A 195 25.01 17.10 -18.76
C THR A 195 25.52 16.46 -20.04
N SER A 196 25.04 16.91 -21.18
CA SER A 196 25.45 16.45 -22.51
C SER A 196 26.94 16.68 -22.80
N ASP A 197 27.69 17.16 -21.79
CA ASP A 197 29.12 17.51 -21.87
C ASP A 197 30.04 16.38 -21.36
N GLY A 198 29.53 15.23 -20.96
CA GLY A 198 30.34 14.08 -20.53
C GLY A 198 31.03 14.26 -19.17
N SER A 199 30.68 15.28 -18.38
CA SER A 199 31.24 15.43 -17.04
C SER A 199 30.68 14.30 -16.12
N ALA A 200 31.60 13.56 -15.52
CA ALA A 200 31.24 12.41 -14.69
C ALA A 200 30.42 12.85 -13.48
N TYR A 201 29.23 12.24 -13.32
CA TYR A 201 28.43 12.34 -12.13
C TYR A 201 29.23 11.88 -10.90
N LYS A 202 29.39 12.76 -9.93
CA LYS A 202 29.91 12.40 -8.60
C LYS A 202 28.74 12.21 -7.67
N ALA A 203 28.47 10.93 -7.31
CA ALA A 203 27.45 10.63 -6.31
C ALA A 203 27.78 11.33 -4.97
N PRO A 204 26.80 11.99 -4.32
CA PRO A 204 27.01 12.52 -2.98
C PRO A 204 27.33 11.37 -2.03
N GLY A 205 28.46 11.46 -1.31
CA GLY A 205 28.81 10.50 -0.24
C GLY A 205 29.77 9.36 -0.60
N THR A 206 30.44 9.39 -1.75
CA THR A 206 31.62 8.51 -1.96
C THR A 206 32.81 9.09 -1.21
N PHE A 207 33.14 8.45 -0.08
CA PHE A 207 34.39 8.63 0.66
C PHE A 207 35.56 8.01 -0.10
#